data_b6af4406c8d4f8b57fa0452caa2efd82
#
_entry.id   b6af4406c8d4f8b57fa0452caa2efd82
#
_cell.length_a   1.000
_cell.length_b   1.000
_cell.length_c   1.000
_cell.angle_alpha   90.00
_cell.angle_beta   90.00
_cell.angle_gamma   90.00
#
_symmetry.space_group_name_H-M   'P 1'
#
loop_
_entity.id
_entity.type
_entity.pdbx_description
1 polymer ?
#
loop_
_entity_poly.entity_id
_entity_poly.type
_entity_poly.pdbx_seq_one_letter_code
_entity_poly.pdbx_strand_id
1 'polypeptide(L)'
;AKVYVATNLLESMVTQTNPTRAEVNDIFNTLLDGADGLVLAAETAIGNNPVGCVNMISKLMDQFNNFNKFDTDISKYEKRSLLIEAHGGSLVSRVETEPDIQELSKLPVLEVDGKIVSDCEQIATGVYSPLQGFMTKEQVEGVLNNNLLPEGTIWTLPIIFPVWGDAVRKLQKGDSVALKNAHSGEIFALLYLEEIFPLQFESMAKRMFGTNSPEHPGVKQLKHSGDMLLGGKIDLIRFSNKSKEVSPFIFTPQNTRMIFEQKNWYRVAGFHTRNIVHAAHEYIQQKALDEYFCDGLFISPVVGPKKKNDFKSELILMAYQRMIELNLYPKNRVLVGAFFSFSRYAGPREAVFTAICRKNYGCSHFIVGRDHTGINNFYPKEANIRFFEGVGDIGIKPIFFDEAAYCDQCEAMRLSCEHPSSCIHPISGTLIRDFLDRNENPPGWMMREEIANMLIEMIKNKEEIFIS
;
A
#
# COMPACT_ATOMS: atom_id res chain seq x y z
N ALA A 1 32.60 -28.14 11.15
CA ALA A 1 33.08 -26.79 11.53
C ALA A 1 32.41 -25.80 10.56
N LYS A 2 32.06 -24.62 11.05
CA LYS A 2 31.57 -23.54 10.16
C LYS A 2 32.75 -22.90 9.44
N VAL A 3 32.59 -22.64 8.15
CA VAL A 3 33.59 -22.02 7.28
C VAL A 3 33.16 -20.61 6.92
N TYR A 4 33.99 -19.63 7.29
CA TYR A 4 33.83 -18.24 6.94
C TYR A 4 34.92 -17.83 5.96
N VAL A 5 34.53 -17.25 4.82
CA VAL A 5 35.49 -16.78 3.81
C VAL A 5 35.73 -15.29 3.96
N ALA A 6 36.98 -14.93 4.20
CA ALA A 6 37.43 -13.56 4.38
C ALA A 6 38.45 -13.24 3.28
N THR A 7 37.98 -12.67 2.18
CA THR A 7 38.82 -12.18 1.08
C THR A 7 38.31 -10.79 0.67
N ASN A 8 38.96 -10.17 -0.31
CA ASN A 8 38.47 -8.90 -0.89
C ASN A 8 37.24 -9.16 -1.80
N LEU A 9 36.11 -9.47 -1.17
CA LEU A 9 34.90 -9.92 -1.87
C LEU A 9 34.27 -8.84 -2.77
N LEU A 10 34.42 -7.57 -2.37
CA LEU A 10 33.87 -6.39 -3.08
C LEU A 10 34.90 -5.28 -3.17
N GLU A 11 36.13 -5.61 -3.56
CA GLU A 11 37.28 -4.68 -3.58
C GLU A 11 36.99 -3.43 -4.44
N SER A 12 36.30 -3.59 -5.57
CA SER A 12 35.92 -2.45 -6.42
C SER A 12 35.01 -1.46 -5.69
N MET A 13 34.21 -1.93 -4.74
CA MET A 13 33.29 -1.09 -3.96
C MET A 13 33.99 -0.27 -2.85
N VAL A 14 35.29 -0.42 -2.66
CA VAL A 14 36.07 0.55 -1.85
C VAL A 14 35.92 1.95 -2.42
N THR A 15 35.90 2.08 -3.75
CA THR A 15 35.81 3.38 -4.45
C THR A 15 34.57 3.53 -5.34
N GLN A 16 33.98 2.43 -5.79
CA GLN A 16 32.83 2.41 -6.69
C GLN A 16 31.51 2.13 -5.92
N THR A 17 30.39 2.49 -6.52
CA THR A 17 29.07 2.26 -5.93
C THR A 17 28.50 0.86 -6.21
N ASN A 18 29.02 0.15 -7.23
CA ASN A 18 28.57 -1.18 -7.62
C ASN A 18 29.76 -2.11 -7.80
N PRO A 19 29.59 -3.43 -7.52
CA PRO A 19 30.63 -4.41 -7.72
C PRO A 19 30.81 -4.75 -9.21
N THR A 20 31.95 -5.33 -9.52
CA THR A 20 32.18 -5.94 -10.84
C THR A 20 31.42 -7.26 -10.97
N ARG A 21 31.24 -7.73 -12.22
CA ARG A 21 30.66 -9.05 -12.48
C ARG A 21 31.51 -10.19 -11.90
N ALA A 22 32.83 -10.04 -11.89
CA ALA A 22 33.75 -11.04 -11.34
C ALA A 22 33.50 -11.21 -9.85
N GLU A 23 33.45 -10.11 -9.09
CA GLU A 23 33.19 -10.14 -7.65
C GLU A 23 31.83 -10.78 -7.32
N VAL A 24 30.77 -10.44 -8.07
CA VAL A 24 29.46 -11.08 -7.90
C VAL A 24 29.51 -12.59 -8.13
N ASN A 25 30.20 -13.04 -9.18
CA ASN A 25 30.37 -14.46 -9.48
C ASN A 25 31.23 -15.17 -8.43
N ASP A 26 32.30 -14.55 -7.97
CA ASP A 26 33.17 -15.12 -6.93
C ASP A 26 32.43 -15.31 -5.60
N ILE A 27 31.62 -14.33 -5.20
CA ILE A 27 30.76 -14.44 -4.02
C ILE A 27 29.77 -15.59 -4.19
N PHE A 28 29.11 -15.67 -5.34
CA PHE A 28 28.13 -16.73 -5.60
C PHE A 28 28.77 -18.11 -5.60
N ASN A 29 29.93 -18.27 -6.24
CA ASN A 29 30.68 -19.52 -6.25
C ASN A 29 31.20 -19.90 -4.85
N THR A 30 31.68 -18.94 -4.06
CA THR A 30 32.09 -19.15 -2.67
C THR A 30 30.94 -19.72 -1.81
N LEU A 31 29.71 -19.24 -2.03
CA LEU A 31 28.54 -19.81 -1.36
C LEU A 31 28.17 -21.21 -1.90
N LEU A 32 28.33 -21.45 -3.22
CA LEU A 32 28.14 -22.78 -3.83
C LEU A 32 29.14 -23.81 -3.31
N ASP A 33 30.38 -23.39 -3.04
CA ASP A 33 31.43 -24.24 -2.47
C ASP A 33 31.20 -24.57 -0.98
N GLY A 34 30.13 -24.01 -0.39
CA GLY A 34 29.67 -24.37 0.95
C GLY A 34 30.18 -23.47 2.07
N ALA A 35 30.50 -22.21 1.78
CA ALA A 35 30.81 -21.24 2.84
C ALA A 35 29.57 -20.96 3.69
N ASP A 36 29.71 -21.05 5.03
CA ASP A 36 28.67 -20.72 6.01
C ASP A 36 28.50 -19.21 6.23
N GLY A 37 29.48 -18.41 5.79
CA GLY A 37 29.41 -16.97 5.90
C GLY A 37 30.53 -16.26 5.16
N LEU A 38 30.31 -14.97 4.89
CA LEU A 38 31.20 -14.08 4.16
C LEU A 38 31.63 -12.94 5.08
N VAL A 39 32.94 -12.59 5.03
CA VAL A 39 33.50 -11.52 5.86
C VAL A 39 33.99 -10.41 4.96
N LEU A 40 33.41 -9.23 5.13
CA LEU A 40 33.87 -8.00 4.47
C LEU A 40 35.05 -7.41 5.25
N ALA A 41 35.99 -6.80 4.55
CA ALA A 41 37.24 -6.26 5.12
C ALA A 41 37.45 -4.79 4.72
N ALA A 42 38.31 -4.52 3.74
CA ALA A 42 38.66 -3.17 3.31
C ALA A 42 37.47 -2.35 2.84
N GLU A 43 36.52 -2.96 2.13
CA GLU A 43 35.31 -2.33 1.57
C GLU A 43 34.39 -1.76 2.65
N THR A 44 34.46 -2.30 3.89
CA THR A 44 33.70 -1.78 5.03
C THR A 44 34.53 -0.95 6.00
N ALA A 45 35.85 -1.20 6.05
CA ALA A 45 36.76 -0.51 6.97
C ALA A 45 37.24 0.85 6.45
N ILE A 46 37.51 0.97 5.15
CA ILE A 46 38.05 2.18 4.51
C ILE A 46 37.27 2.59 3.24
N GLY A 47 36.29 1.79 2.85
CA GLY A 47 35.47 2.06 1.65
C GLY A 47 34.55 3.27 1.79
N ASN A 48 34.21 3.88 0.67
CA ASN A 48 33.34 5.04 0.60
C ASN A 48 31.85 4.71 0.83
N ASN A 49 31.48 3.42 0.72
CA ASN A 49 30.08 2.95 0.86
C ASN A 49 29.98 1.62 1.60
N PRO A 50 30.33 1.57 2.90
CA PRO A 50 30.34 0.33 3.67
C PRO A 50 28.95 -0.31 3.79
N VAL A 51 27.91 0.51 3.93
CA VAL A 51 26.51 0.03 3.97
C VAL A 51 26.10 -0.60 2.65
N GLY A 52 26.51 -0.03 1.51
CA GLY A 52 26.27 -0.59 0.18
C GLY A 52 26.91 -1.96 0.00
N CYS A 53 28.12 -2.17 0.54
CA CYS A 53 28.81 -3.46 0.50
C CYS A 53 28.06 -4.54 1.28
N VAL A 54 27.63 -4.23 2.52
CA VAL A 54 26.83 -5.17 3.34
C VAL A 54 25.52 -5.54 2.65
N ASN A 55 24.84 -4.55 2.07
CA ASN A 55 23.58 -4.80 1.37
C ASN A 55 23.76 -5.61 0.09
N MET A 56 24.86 -5.40 -0.64
CA MET A 56 25.18 -6.21 -1.81
C MET A 56 25.38 -7.67 -1.42
N ILE A 57 26.19 -7.94 -0.37
CA ILE A 57 26.35 -9.30 0.16
C ILE A 57 25.01 -9.89 0.60
N SER A 58 24.19 -9.16 1.34
CA SER A 58 22.87 -9.63 1.78
C SER A 58 21.98 -9.98 0.58
N LYS A 59 21.97 -9.14 -0.45
CA LYS A 59 21.22 -9.38 -1.69
C LYS A 59 21.71 -10.65 -2.41
N LEU A 60 23.01 -10.87 -2.49
CA LEU A 60 23.59 -12.07 -3.11
C LEU A 60 23.29 -13.33 -2.30
N MET A 61 23.37 -13.26 -0.97
CA MET A 61 23.01 -14.37 -0.08
C MET A 61 21.52 -14.73 -0.21
N ASP A 62 20.64 -13.75 -0.29
CA ASP A 62 19.21 -13.98 -0.50
C ASP A 62 18.95 -14.65 -1.85
N GLN A 63 19.62 -14.20 -2.92
CA GLN A 63 19.56 -14.81 -4.24
C GLN A 63 20.09 -16.26 -4.21
N PHE A 64 21.21 -16.51 -3.56
CA PHE A 64 21.79 -17.83 -3.40
C PHE A 64 20.88 -18.78 -2.60
N ASN A 65 20.33 -18.30 -1.48
CA ASN A 65 19.39 -19.09 -0.67
C ASN A 65 18.13 -19.45 -1.45
N ASN A 66 17.66 -18.56 -2.30
CA ASN A 66 16.54 -18.84 -3.18
C ASN A 66 16.93 -19.84 -4.30
N PHE A 67 18.15 -19.74 -4.84
CA PHE A 67 18.69 -20.68 -5.83
C PHE A 67 18.84 -22.09 -5.24
N ASN A 68 19.39 -22.25 -4.05
CA ASN A 68 19.60 -23.55 -3.38
C ASN A 68 18.29 -24.20 -2.86
N LYS A 69 17.21 -23.49 -2.81
CA LYS A 69 15.88 -24.09 -2.53
C LYS A 69 15.31 -24.86 -3.71
N PHE A 70 15.98 -24.82 -4.87
CA PHE A 70 15.57 -25.64 -6.01
C PHE A 70 15.97 -27.11 -5.77
N ASP A 71 14.98 -27.93 -5.51
CA ASP A 71 15.12 -29.38 -5.53
C ASP A 71 15.50 -29.81 -6.96
N THR A 72 16.41 -30.77 -7.12
CA THR A 72 16.91 -31.25 -8.39
C THR A 72 15.87 -32.03 -9.23
N ASP A 73 14.68 -32.18 -8.71
CA ASP A 73 13.56 -32.78 -9.43
C ASP A 73 12.88 -31.73 -10.34
N ILE A 74 13.30 -31.71 -11.59
CA ILE A 74 12.83 -30.81 -12.66
C ILE A 74 11.30 -30.87 -12.84
N SER A 75 10.62 -31.94 -12.43
CA SER A 75 9.16 -32.07 -12.50
C SER A 75 8.43 -31.20 -11.48
N LYS A 76 9.14 -30.68 -10.47
CA LYS A 76 8.63 -29.78 -9.45
C LYS A 76 8.99 -28.29 -9.68
N TYR A 77 9.59 -27.96 -10.83
CA TYR A 77 9.91 -26.60 -11.20
C TYR A 77 8.64 -25.80 -11.56
N GLU A 78 7.85 -25.47 -10.56
CA GLU A 78 7.11 -24.23 -10.61
C GLU A 78 8.13 -23.09 -10.55
N LYS A 79 8.13 -22.22 -11.55
CA LYS A 79 8.96 -21.01 -11.58
C LYS A 79 8.58 -20.16 -10.36
N ARG A 80 9.28 -20.33 -9.24
CA ARG A 80 9.00 -19.55 -8.04
C ARG A 80 9.43 -18.11 -8.29
N SER A 81 8.51 -17.22 -8.11
CA SER A 81 8.79 -15.79 -8.12
C SER A 81 9.77 -15.45 -6.99
N LEU A 82 10.75 -14.57 -7.26
CA LEU A 82 11.64 -14.00 -6.24
C LEU A 82 10.96 -12.85 -5.46
N LEU A 83 9.75 -12.48 -5.85
CA LEU A 83 8.96 -11.51 -5.12
C LEU A 83 8.49 -12.11 -3.79
N ILE A 84 8.24 -11.21 -2.85
CA ILE A 84 7.58 -11.56 -1.60
C ILE A 84 6.28 -12.31 -1.87
N GLU A 85 6.01 -13.37 -1.11
CA GLU A 85 4.76 -14.12 -1.22
C GLU A 85 3.54 -13.23 -0.91
N ALA A 86 2.41 -13.53 -1.55
CA ALA A 86 1.16 -12.87 -1.23
C ALA A 86 0.78 -13.13 0.24
N HIS A 87 0.01 -12.26 0.83
CA HIS A 87 -0.47 -12.46 2.20
C HIS A 87 -1.44 -13.64 2.23
N GLY A 88 -1.20 -14.60 3.15
CA GLY A 88 -1.92 -15.88 3.18
C GLY A 88 -1.43 -16.91 2.13
N GLY A 89 -0.26 -16.65 1.48
CA GLY A 89 0.44 -17.60 0.59
C GLY A 89 0.08 -17.42 -0.89
N SER A 90 -1.14 -17.08 -1.26
CA SER A 90 -1.58 -16.94 -2.64
C SER A 90 -2.52 -15.75 -2.85
N LEU A 91 -2.56 -15.23 -4.07
CA LEU A 91 -3.53 -14.21 -4.44
C LEU A 91 -4.90 -14.85 -4.68
N VAL A 92 -5.93 -14.22 -4.12
CA VAL A 92 -7.32 -14.52 -4.42
C VAL A 92 -7.66 -14.00 -5.82
N SER A 93 -8.41 -14.78 -6.59
CA SER A 93 -9.01 -14.37 -7.86
C SER A 93 -10.48 -14.78 -7.85
N ARG A 94 -11.36 -13.80 -7.84
CA ARG A 94 -12.82 -13.97 -7.76
C ARG A 94 -13.50 -13.11 -8.84
N VAL A 95 -12.93 -13.12 -10.05
CA VAL A 95 -13.50 -12.43 -11.22
C VAL A 95 -14.16 -13.46 -12.12
N GLU A 96 -15.48 -13.34 -12.29
CA GLU A 96 -16.27 -14.18 -13.19
C GLU A 96 -16.32 -13.54 -14.57
N THR A 97 -15.82 -14.24 -15.58
CA THR A 97 -15.69 -13.71 -16.95
C THR A 97 -16.88 -14.04 -17.84
N GLU A 98 -17.64 -15.07 -17.49
CA GLU A 98 -18.78 -15.56 -18.30
C GLU A 98 -20.03 -15.75 -17.44
N PRO A 99 -20.59 -14.68 -16.83
CA PRO A 99 -21.75 -14.78 -15.97
C PRO A 99 -23.00 -15.16 -16.76
N ASP A 100 -23.84 -16.05 -16.21
CA ASP A 100 -25.14 -16.34 -16.77
C ASP A 100 -26.14 -15.21 -16.47
N ILE A 101 -26.36 -14.33 -17.46
CA ILE A 101 -27.22 -13.15 -17.33
C ILE A 101 -28.67 -13.55 -17.04
N GLN A 102 -29.14 -14.71 -17.51
CA GLN A 102 -30.52 -15.16 -17.26
C GLN A 102 -30.72 -15.57 -15.81
N GLU A 103 -29.74 -16.24 -15.22
CA GLU A 103 -29.75 -16.58 -13.80
C GLU A 103 -29.63 -15.33 -12.93
N LEU A 104 -28.77 -14.38 -13.27
CA LEU A 104 -28.63 -13.10 -12.54
C LEU A 104 -29.93 -12.33 -12.39
N SER A 105 -30.80 -12.37 -13.41
CA SER A 105 -32.08 -11.64 -13.41
C SER A 105 -33.12 -12.18 -12.42
N LYS A 106 -32.94 -13.41 -11.93
CA LYS A 106 -33.83 -14.08 -10.99
C LYS A 106 -33.44 -13.86 -9.52
N LEU A 107 -32.22 -13.37 -9.29
CA LEU A 107 -31.67 -13.21 -7.94
C LEU A 107 -32.25 -11.99 -7.23
N PRO A 108 -32.36 -12.03 -5.90
CA PRO A 108 -32.61 -10.83 -5.13
C PRO A 108 -31.47 -9.81 -5.38
N VAL A 109 -31.86 -8.54 -5.56
CA VAL A 109 -30.93 -7.44 -5.86
C VAL A 109 -30.77 -6.56 -4.65
N LEU A 110 -29.53 -6.27 -4.29
CA LEU A 110 -29.16 -5.31 -3.26
C LEU A 110 -28.39 -4.15 -3.88
N GLU A 111 -28.93 -2.95 -3.75
CA GLU A 111 -28.26 -1.73 -4.23
C GLU A 111 -27.22 -1.25 -3.21
N VAL A 112 -26.01 -0.94 -3.69
CA VAL A 112 -24.87 -0.62 -2.84
C VAL A 112 -24.12 0.62 -3.31
N ASP A 113 -23.44 1.27 -2.37
CA ASP A 113 -22.65 2.47 -2.62
C ASP A 113 -21.24 2.15 -3.21
N GLY A 114 -20.53 3.21 -3.58
CA GLY A 114 -19.19 3.10 -4.16
C GLY A 114 -18.12 2.49 -3.22
N LYS A 115 -18.36 2.44 -1.90
CA LYS A 115 -17.42 1.80 -0.96
C LYS A 115 -17.51 0.28 -1.05
N ILE A 116 -18.73 -0.25 -1.10
CA ILE A 116 -18.95 -1.70 -1.29
C ILE A 116 -18.45 -2.12 -2.68
N VAL A 117 -18.70 -1.31 -3.73
CA VAL A 117 -18.15 -1.55 -5.07
C VAL A 117 -16.62 -1.65 -5.01
N SER A 118 -15.99 -0.70 -4.34
CA SER A 118 -14.53 -0.68 -4.16
C SER A 118 -14.03 -1.94 -3.43
N ASP A 119 -14.67 -2.32 -2.33
CA ASP A 119 -14.27 -3.50 -1.56
C ASP A 119 -14.44 -4.80 -2.36
N CYS A 120 -15.52 -4.95 -3.11
CA CYS A 120 -15.71 -6.09 -4.01
C CYS A 120 -14.58 -6.20 -5.05
N GLU A 121 -14.21 -5.10 -5.70
CA GLU A 121 -13.12 -5.10 -6.67
C GLU A 121 -11.77 -5.46 -6.03
N GLN A 122 -11.47 -4.94 -4.83
CA GLN A 122 -10.22 -5.24 -4.14
C GLN A 122 -10.16 -6.69 -3.63
N ILE A 123 -11.27 -7.24 -3.18
CA ILE A 123 -11.38 -8.66 -2.82
C ILE A 123 -11.17 -9.53 -4.07
N ALA A 124 -11.94 -9.28 -5.12
CA ALA A 124 -11.95 -10.13 -6.31
C ALA A 124 -10.62 -10.15 -7.05
N THR A 125 -9.89 -9.04 -7.06
CA THR A 125 -8.58 -8.92 -7.73
C THR A 125 -7.41 -9.35 -6.87
N GLY A 126 -7.66 -9.75 -5.62
CA GLY A 126 -6.65 -10.27 -4.71
C GLY A 126 -5.87 -9.20 -3.94
N VAL A 127 -6.25 -7.93 -4.03
CA VAL A 127 -5.64 -6.86 -3.21
C VAL A 127 -5.86 -7.12 -1.73
N TYR A 128 -7.03 -7.68 -1.37
CA TYR A 128 -7.37 -8.04 0.00
C TYR A 128 -7.16 -9.53 0.30
N SER A 129 -6.28 -10.22 -0.46
CA SER A 129 -5.93 -11.60 -0.12
C SER A 129 -5.46 -11.71 1.33
N PRO A 130 -5.90 -12.76 2.06
CA PRO A 130 -6.58 -13.96 1.59
C PRO A 130 -8.12 -13.89 1.59
N LEU A 131 -8.73 -12.73 1.82
CA LEU A 131 -10.19 -12.62 1.87
C LEU A 131 -10.84 -12.96 0.53
N GLN A 132 -11.90 -13.78 0.58
CA GLN A 132 -12.71 -14.14 -0.58
C GLN A 132 -14.06 -13.43 -0.62
N GLY A 133 -14.35 -12.59 0.37
CA GLY A 133 -15.62 -11.89 0.50
C GLY A 133 -15.66 -11.02 1.74
N PHE A 134 -16.86 -10.59 2.12
CA PHE A 134 -17.09 -9.85 3.33
C PHE A 134 -17.08 -10.77 4.55
N MET A 135 -16.52 -10.28 5.63
CA MET A 135 -16.25 -11.09 6.83
C MET A 135 -17.52 -11.57 7.51
N THR A 136 -17.51 -12.84 7.92
CA THR A 136 -18.48 -13.41 8.86
C THR A 136 -18.25 -12.86 10.27
N LYS A 137 -19.19 -13.12 11.18
CA LYS A 137 -19.09 -12.70 12.58
C LYS A 137 -17.82 -13.22 13.24
N GLU A 138 -17.48 -14.49 13.01
CA GLU A 138 -16.28 -15.10 13.55
C GLU A 138 -15.01 -14.37 13.10
N GLN A 139 -14.90 -14.08 11.78
CA GLN A 139 -13.77 -13.34 11.22
C GLN A 139 -13.68 -11.92 11.80
N VAL A 140 -14.81 -11.20 11.89
CA VAL A 140 -14.85 -9.86 12.48
C VAL A 140 -14.37 -9.89 13.93
N GLU A 141 -14.84 -10.84 14.74
CA GLU A 141 -14.44 -10.96 16.15
C GLU A 141 -12.95 -11.33 16.28
N GLY A 142 -12.45 -12.27 15.48
CA GLY A 142 -11.03 -12.63 15.45
C GLY A 142 -10.12 -11.44 15.10
N VAL A 143 -10.50 -10.69 14.08
CA VAL A 143 -9.76 -9.48 13.62
C VAL A 143 -9.79 -8.39 14.69
N LEU A 144 -10.93 -8.11 15.27
CA LEU A 144 -11.06 -7.04 16.28
C LEU A 144 -10.39 -7.37 17.61
N ASN A 145 -10.38 -8.65 18.03
CA ASN A 145 -9.82 -9.06 19.31
C ASN A 145 -8.34 -9.42 19.23
N ASN A 146 -7.93 -10.13 18.17
CA ASN A 146 -6.62 -10.77 18.10
C ASN A 146 -5.79 -10.33 16.90
N ASN A 147 -6.33 -9.49 16.00
CA ASN A 147 -5.74 -9.16 14.70
C ASN A 147 -5.49 -10.40 13.82
N LEU A 148 -6.33 -11.43 13.93
CA LEU A 148 -6.18 -12.70 13.22
C LEU A 148 -7.49 -13.10 12.54
N LEU A 149 -7.37 -13.69 11.36
CA LEU A 149 -8.42 -14.49 10.75
C LEU A 149 -8.47 -15.88 11.43
N PRO A 150 -9.57 -16.66 11.30
CA PRO A 150 -9.71 -17.95 11.95
C PRO A 150 -8.58 -18.95 11.67
N GLU A 151 -8.00 -18.90 10.47
CA GLU A 151 -6.87 -19.72 10.06
C GLU A 151 -5.51 -19.25 10.61
N GLY A 152 -5.48 -18.21 11.45
CA GLY A 152 -4.27 -17.69 12.09
C GLY A 152 -3.49 -16.65 11.27
N THR A 153 -3.99 -16.26 10.10
CA THR A 153 -3.37 -15.21 9.29
C THR A 153 -3.59 -13.84 9.94
N ILE A 154 -2.52 -13.04 10.07
CA ILE A 154 -2.61 -11.68 10.62
C ILE A 154 -3.47 -10.82 9.70
N TRP A 155 -4.49 -10.18 10.27
CA TRP A 155 -5.38 -9.27 9.57
C TRP A 155 -5.94 -8.25 10.55
N THR A 156 -5.83 -6.96 10.28
CA THR A 156 -6.03 -5.94 11.32
C THR A 156 -7.27 -5.11 11.16
N LEU A 157 -7.91 -5.13 9.99
CA LEU A 157 -9.03 -4.26 9.67
C LEU A 157 -10.24 -5.07 9.19
N PRO A 158 -11.40 -5.01 9.86
CA PRO A 158 -12.60 -5.69 9.38
C PRO A 158 -13.06 -5.16 8.01
N ILE A 159 -13.23 -6.05 7.05
CA ILE A 159 -13.86 -5.77 5.76
C ILE A 159 -15.30 -6.23 5.86
N ILE A 160 -16.20 -5.27 6.09
CA ILE A 160 -17.60 -5.50 6.45
C ILE A 160 -18.55 -4.99 5.38
N PHE A 161 -19.71 -5.62 5.30
CA PHE A 161 -20.81 -5.17 4.44
C PHE A 161 -22.01 -4.76 5.29
N PRO A 162 -22.07 -3.49 5.73
CA PRO A 162 -23.17 -2.99 6.52
C PRO A 162 -24.39 -2.67 5.66
N VAL A 163 -25.56 -2.98 6.19
CA VAL A 163 -26.86 -2.71 5.57
C VAL A 163 -27.89 -2.36 6.63
N TRP A 164 -28.98 -1.71 6.27
CA TRP A 164 -30.14 -1.55 7.14
C TRP A 164 -30.98 -2.82 7.15
N GLY A 165 -31.47 -3.24 8.32
CA GLY A 165 -32.23 -4.48 8.50
C GLY A 165 -33.44 -4.61 7.58
N ASP A 166 -34.06 -3.50 7.19
CA ASP A 166 -35.18 -3.49 6.25
C ASP A 166 -34.80 -4.01 4.84
N ALA A 167 -33.57 -3.74 4.40
CA ALA A 167 -33.08 -4.17 3.09
C ALA A 167 -32.85 -5.70 3.02
N VAL A 168 -32.69 -6.36 4.15
CA VAL A 168 -32.32 -7.79 4.23
C VAL A 168 -33.42 -8.68 4.78
N ARG A 169 -34.63 -8.15 5.05
CA ARG A 169 -35.75 -8.92 5.64
C ARG A 169 -36.11 -10.20 4.89
N LYS A 170 -35.88 -10.24 3.57
CA LYS A 170 -36.22 -11.37 2.71
C LYS A 170 -35.03 -12.27 2.37
N LEU A 171 -33.83 -11.90 2.83
CA LEU A 171 -32.62 -12.65 2.57
C LEU A 171 -32.40 -13.70 3.65
N GLN A 172 -31.86 -14.84 3.24
CA GLN A 172 -31.53 -15.96 4.13
C GLN A 172 -30.11 -16.46 3.86
N LYS A 173 -29.51 -17.09 4.86
CA LYS A 173 -28.26 -17.80 4.69
C LYS A 173 -28.38 -18.80 3.53
N GLY A 174 -27.43 -18.80 2.62
CA GLY A 174 -27.39 -19.65 1.42
C GLY A 174 -27.90 -18.96 0.16
N ASP A 175 -28.52 -17.79 0.28
CA ASP A 175 -28.94 -17.02 -0.91
C ASP A 175 -27.75 -16.51 -1.70
N SER A 176 -27.90 -16.49 -3.02
CA SER A 176 -27.08 -15.70 -3.91
C SER A 176 -27.75 -14.35 -4.16
N VAL A 177 -27.04 -13.26 -3.91
CA VAL A 177 -27.57 -11.90 -4.00
C VAL A 177 -26.81 -11.12 -5.06
N ALA A 178 -27.52 -10.56 -6.03
CA ALA A 178 -26.93 -9.71 -7.05
C ALA A 178 -26.67 -8.31 -6.47
N LEU A 179 -25.45 -7.83 -6.55
CA LEU A 179 -25.06 -6.50 -6.09
C LEU A 179 -25.12 -5.51 -7.24
N LYS A 180 -25.93 -4.47 -7.06
CA LYS A 180 -26.17 -3.41 -8.03
C LYS A 180 -25.51 -2.12 -7.57
N ASN A 181 -24.68 -1.54 -8.42
CA ASN A 181 -24.05 -0.24 -8.14
C ASN A 181 -25.10 0.87 -8.22
N ALA A 182 -25.33 1.58 -7.12
CA ALA A 182 -26.29 2.68 -7.02
C ALA A 182 -26.03 3.83 -8.01
N HIS A 183 -24.76 4.05 -8.41
CA HIS A 183 -24.40 5.12 -9.33
C HIS A 183 -24.64 4.76 -10.80
N SER A 184 -24.20 3.56 -11.24
CA SER A 184 -24.35 3.14 -12.65
C SER A 184 -25.64 2.40 -12.93
N GLY A 185 -26.32 1.89 -11.91
CA GLY A 185 -27.51 1.04 -12.06
C GLY A 185 -27.23 -0.37 -12.57
N GLU A 186 -25.97 -0.78 -12.71
CA GLU A 186 -25.58 -2.07 -13.23
C GLU A 186 -25.31 -3.10 -12.12
N ILE A 187 -25.65 -4.36 -12.37
CA ILE A 187 -25.20 -5.50 -11.54
C ILE A 187 -23.72 -5.71 -11.83
N PHE A 188 -22.91 -5.74 -10.78
CA PHE A 188 -21.46 -5.81 -10.92
C PHE A 188 -20.81 -6.96 -10.16
N ALA A 189 -21.51 -7.54 -9.15
CA ALA A 189 -20.99 -8.64 -8.36
C ALA A 189 -22.11 -9.55 -7.84
N LEU A 190 -21.76 -10.75 -7.41
CA LEU A 190 -22.58 -11.66 -6.65
C LEU A 190 -22.07 -11.77 -5.22
N LEU A 191 -22.96 -11.81 -4.25
CA LEU A 191 -22.68 -12.19 -2.87
C LEU A 191 -23.32 -13.55 -2.58
N TYR A 192 -22.52 -14.52 -2.18
CA TYR A 192 -22.98 -15.80 -1.64
C TYR A 192 -23.13 -15.67 -0.13
N LEU A 193 -24.36 -15.45 0.31
CA LEU A 193 -24.66 -15.05 1.69
C LEU A 193 -24.46 -16.20 2.65
N GLU A 194 -23.43 -16.11 3.51
CA GLU A 194 -23.11 -17.11 4.51
C GLU A 194 -23.71 -16.78 5.89
N GLU A 195 -23.84 -15.48 6.20
CA GLU A 195 -24.31 -15.03 7.50
C GLU A 195 -24.92 -13.62 7.44
N ILE A 196 -25.97 -13.39 8.25
CA ILE A 196 -26.55 -12.07 8.55
C ILE A 196 -26.48 -11.90 10.05
N PHE A 197 -25.85 -10.84 10.55
CA PHE A 197 -25.70 -10.61 11.98
C PHE A 197 -25.73 -9.13 12.34
N PRO A 198 -26.15 -8.78 13.57
CA PRO A 198 -26.27 -7.38 13.97
C PRO A 198 -24.93 -6.67 14.09
N LEU A 199 -24.88 -5.42 13.61
CA LEU A 199 -23.76 -4.53 13.86
C LEU A 199 -23.79 -4.04 15.31
N GLN A 200 -22.87 -4.53 16.12
CA GLN A 200 -22.68 -4.04 17.49
C GLN A 200 -21.87 -2.74 17.49
N PHE A 201 -22.50 -1.65 17.10
CA PHE A 201 -21.85 -0.38 16.79
C PHE A 201 -20.84 0.08 17.85
N GLU A 202 -21.25 0.21 19.12
CA GLU A 202 -20.40 0.76 20.18
C GLU A 202 -19.16 -0.12 20.46
N SER A 203 -19.37 -1.44 20.51
CA SER A 203 -18.29 -2.41 20.69
C SER A 203 -17.32 -2.40 19.52
N MET A 204 -17.84 -2.40 18.29
CA MET A 204 -17.01 -2.38 17.08
C MET A 204 -16.24 -1.06 16.95
N ALA A 205 -16.90 0.08 17.14
CA ALA A 205 -16.26 1.39 17.07
C ALA A 205 -15.11 1.50 18.09
N LYS A 206 -15.34 1.09 19.34
CA LYS A 206 -14.33 1.10 20.39
C LYS A 206 -13.11 0.24 20.05
N ARG A 207 -13.32 -0.98 19.54
CA ARG A 207 -12.24 -1.92 19.18
C ARG A 207 -11.52 -1.53 17.90
N MET A 208 -12.25 -1.00 16.90
CA MET A 208 -11.69 -0.64 15.59
C MET A 208 -10.94 0.69 15.62
N PHE A 209 -11.52 1.70 16.29
CA PHE A 209 -11.00 3.08 16.27
C PHE A 209 -10.36 3.51 17.62
N GLY A 210 -10.49 2.70 18.67
CA GLY A 210 -10.04 3.09 20.02
C GLY A 210 -10.97 4.09 20.73
N THR A 211 -12.01 4.57 20.05
CA THR A 211 -12.94 5.60 20.54
C THR A 211 -14.35 5.42 20.01
N ASN A 212 -15.35 5.93 20.72
CA ASN A 212 -16.73 6.07 20.25
C ASN A 212 -17.11 7.54 20.01
N SER A 213 -16.12 8.46 19.99
CA SER A 213 -16.38 9.87 19.80
C SER A 213 -17.04 10.13 18.44
N PRO A 214 -18.17 10.87 18.38
CA PRO A 214 -18.82 11.24 17.14
C PRO A 214 -17.97 12.19 16.26
N GLU A 215 -16.96 12.82 16.83
CA GLU A 215 -16.00 13.66 16.11
C GLU A 215 -15.05 12.82 15.24
N HIS A 216 -14.89 11.54 15.56
CA HIS A 216 -14.03 10.65 14.80
C HIS A 216 -14.71 10.26 13.47
N PRO A 217 -14.09 10.55 12.30
CA PRO A 217 -14.76 10.35 11.00
C PRO A 217 -15.13 8.88 10.73
N GLY A 218 -14.32 7.92 11.15
CA GLY A 218 -14.63 6.49 11.03
C GLY A 218 -15.82 6.06 11.90
N VAL A 219 -15.93 6.58 13.13
CA VAL A 219 -17.08 6.35 14.00
C VAL A 219 -18.36 6.92 13.37
N LYS A 220 -18.27 8.13 12.84
CA LYS A 220 -19.40 8.77 12.13
C LYS A 220 -19.82 7.96 10.90
N GLN A 221 -18.87 7.46 10.10
CA GLN A 221 -19.18 6.62 8.95
C GLN A 221 -19.87 5.31 9.36
N LEU A 222 -19.33 4.60 10.35
CA LEU A 222 -19.87 3.33 10.84
C LEU A 222 -21.28 3.50 11.39
N LYS A 223 -21.57 4.59 12.11
CA LYS A 223 -22.90 4.89 12.68
C LYS A 223 -23.99 5.04 11.62
N HIS A 224 -23.63 5.51 10.41
CA HIS A 224 -24.59 5.78 9.34
C HIS A 224 -24.56 4.70 8.24
N SER A 225 -23.84 3.59 8.44
CA SER A 225 -23.71 2.57 7.39
C SER A 225 -24.78 1.48 7.43
N GLY A 226 -25.44 1.26 8.57
CA GLY A 226 -26.46 0.22 8.75
C GLY A 226 -26.48 -0.30 10.18
N ASP A 227 -27.36 -1.26 10.44
CA ASP A 227 -27.53 -1.94 11.74
C ASP A 227 -27.30 -3.46 11.65
N MET A 228 -27.16 -4.00 10.45
CA MET A 228 -26.87 -5.40 10.16
C MET A 228 -25.60 -5.51 9.30
N LEU A 229 -24.92 -6.64 9.40
CA LEU A 229 -23.76 -7.00 8.59
C LEU A 229 -24.04 -8.26 7.80
N LEU A 230 -23.62 -8.27 6.52
CA LEU A 230 -23.64 -9.43 5.65
C LEU A 230 -22.23 -10.00 5.53
N GLY A 231 -22.09 -11.29 5.82
CA GLY A 231 -20.86 -12.06 5.60
C GLY A 231 -21.04 -13.07 4.49
N GLY A 232 -20.00 -13.25 3.67
CA GLY A 232 -20.03 -14.24 2.60
C GLY A 232 -19.05 -13.93 1.47
N LYS A 233 -18.81 -14.94 0.63
CA LYS A 233 -17.93 -14.82 -0.53
C LYS A 233 -18.57 -13.95 -1.61
N ILE A 234 -17.72 -13.33 -2.44
CA ILE A 234 -18.19 -12.56 -3.60
C ILE A 234 -17.56 -13.07 -4.87
N ASP A 235 -18.26 -12.91 -6.00
CA ASP A 235 -17.70 -12.96 -7.35
C ASP A 235 -17.96 -11.62 -8.04
N LEU A 236 -16.91 -11.05 -8.62
CA LEU A 236 -16.98 -9.84 -9.42
C LEU A 236 -17.33 -10.20 -10.86
N ILE A 237 -18.41 -9.65 -11.38
CA ILE A 237 -18.89 -9.87 -12.75
C ILE A 237 -18.40 -8.75 -13.68
N ARG A 238 -18.30 -7.55 -13.14
CA ARG A 238 -17.95 -6.35 -13.92
C ARG A 238 -17.21 -5.34 -13.06
N PHE A 239 -16.14 -4.79 -13.62
CA PHE A 239 -15.46 -3.64 -13.00
C PHE A 239 -16.29 -2.36 -13.15
N SER A 240 -16.27 -1.52 -12.13
CA SER A 240 -16.87 -0.19 -12.22
C SER A 240 -16.07 0.68 -13.20
N ASN A 241 -16.80 1.57 -13.90
CA ASN A 241 -16.18 2.52 -14.81
C ASN A 241 -15.26 3.48 -14.04
N LYS A 242 -14.04 3.63 -14.53
CA LYS A 242 -13.06 4.61 -14.05
C LYS A 242 -12.93 5.72 -15.10
N SER A 243 -12.56 6.93 -14.67
CA SER A 243 -12.26 8.00 -15.62
C SER A 243 -11.08 7.61 -16.52
N LYS A 244 -10.98 8.25 -17.69
CA LYS A 244 -9.91 7.99 -18.66
C LYS A 244 -8.53 8.33 -18.08
N GLU A 245 -8.48 9.28 -17.15
CA GLU A 245 -7.28 9.74 -16.47
C GLU A 245 -6.82 8.77 -15.39
N VAL A 246 -7.73 8.02 -14.77
CA VAL A 246 -7.45 7.05 -13.70
C VAL A 246 -7.21 5.65 -14.24
N SER A 247 -7.97 5.24 -15.26
CA SER A 247 -7.98 3.88 -15.80
C SER A 247 -6.59 3.32 -16.15
N PRO A 248 -5.65 4.08 -16.76
CA PRO A 248 -4.32 3.56 -17.08
C PRO A 248 -3.45 3.19 -15.87
N PHE A 249 -3.81 3.68 -14.68
CA PHE A 249 -3.07 3.43 -13.44
C PHE A 249 -3.69 2.32 -12.57
N ILE A 250 -4.81 1.73 -12.99
CA ILE A 250 -5.43 0.62 -12.26
C ILE A 250 -4.70 -0.67 -12.59
N PHE A 251 -3.98 -1.21 -11.62
CA PHE A 251 -3.30 -2.50 -11.70
C PHE A 251 -3.87 -3.46 -10.67
N THR A 252 -3.98 -4.72 -11.06
CA THR A 252 -4.18 -5.81 -10.10
C THR A 252 -2.84 -6.22 -9.47
N PRO A 253 -2.84 -6.92 -8.33
CA PRO A 253 -1.63 -7.52 -7.78
C PRO A 253 -0.87 -8.42 -8.77
N GLN A 254 -1.58 -9.15 -9.61
CA GLN A 254 -0.97 -9.97 -10.64
C GLN A 254 -0.23 -9.11 -11.68
N ASN A 255 -0.82 -7.98 -12.10
CA ASN A 255 -0.16 -7.08 -13.05
C ASN A 255 1.12 -6.47 -12.45
N THR A 256 1.06 -5.94 -11.22
CA THR A 256 2.24 -5.30 -10.60
C THR A 256 3.35 -6.31 -10.35
N ARG A 257 3.02 -7.52 -9.89
CA ARG A 257 4.00 -8.60 -9.71
C ARG A 257 4.69 -8.97 -11.02
N MET A 258 3.94 -9.10 -12.11
CA MET A 258 4.50 -9.34 -13.43
C MET A 258 5.42 -8.18 -13.87
N ILE A 259 5.01 -6.92 -13.68
CA ILE A 259 5.83 -5.75 -14.00
C ILE A 259 7.12 -5.74 -13.16
N PHE A 260 7.04 -6.03 -11.85
CA PHE A 260 8.21 -6.05 -10.98
C PHE A 260 9.20 -7.15 -11.40
N GLU A 261 8.72 -8.34 -11.74
CA GLU A 261 9.56 -9.42 -12.27
C GLU A 261 10.24 -9.04 -13.59
N GLN A 262 9.52 -8.46 -14.54
CA GLN A 262 10.08 -7.99 -15.80
C GLN A 262 11.15 -6.91 -15.62
N LYS A 263 11.00 -6.07 -14.57
CA LYS A 263 11.97 -5.03 -14.22
C LYS A 263 13.11 -5.55 -13.34
N ASN A 264 13.09 -6.81 -12.92
CA ASN A 264 13.97 -7.40 -11.89
C ASN A 264 13.92 -6.61 -10.57
N TRP A 265 12.74 -6.18 -10.16
CA TRP A 265 12.50 -5.51 -8.89
C TRP A 265 12.04 -6.54 -7.86
N TYR A 266 12.88 -6.90 -6.91
CA TYR A 266 12.54 -7.86 -5.86
C TYR A 266 12.38 -7.19 -4.50
N ARG A 267 13.04 -6.05 -4.32
CA ARG A 267 12.88 -5.19 -3.15
C ARG A 267 12.14 -3.93 -3.57
N VAL A 268 10.83 -3.92 -3.36
CA VAL A 268 9.96 -2.81 -3.79
C VAL A 268 9.40 -2.11 -2.56
N ALA A 269 9.60 -0.79 -2.48
CA ALA A 269 8.97 0.04 -1.47
C ALA A 269 7.59 0.49 -1.94
N GLY A 270 6.55 0.17 -1.19
CA GLY A 270 5.21 0.69 -1.40
C GLY A 270 5.02 2.04 -0.71
N PHE A 271 4.41 3.00 -1.39
CA PHE A 271 4.04 4.29 -0.83
C PHE A 271 2.55 4.56 -1.02
N HIS A 272 1.87 4.90 0.05
CA HIS A 272 0.44 5.21 0.07
C HIS A 272 0.21 6.69 0.31
N THR A 273 -0.63 7.34 -0.49
CA THR A 273 -0.96 8.75 -0.33
C THR A 273 -2.38 9.06 -0.80
N ARG A 274 -2.95 10.13 -0.25
CA ARG A 274 -4.18 10.78 -0.74
C ARG A 274 -3.94 12.25 -1.11
N ASN A 275 -2.70 12.71 -0.94
CA ASN A 275 -2.30 14.09 -1.21
C ASN A 275 -1.50 14.19 -2.49
N ILE A 276 -1.47 15.40 -3.04
CA ILE A 276 -0.55 15.76 -4.12
C ILE A 276 0.90 15.59 -3.66
N VAL A 277 1.82 15.28 -4.58
CA VAL A 277 3.23 15.15 -4.26
C VAL A 277 3.83 16.48 -3.81
N HIS A 278 4.65 16.43 -2.77
CA HIS A 278 5.39 17.57 -2.24
C HIS A 278 6.78 17.13 -1.78
N ALA A 279 7.67 18.09 -1.48
CA ALA A 279 9.08 17.82 -1.20
C ALA A 279 9.31 16.79 -0.08
N ALA A 280 8.49 16.78 0.97
CA ALA A 280 8.61 15.77 2.03
C ALA A 280 8.26 14.35 1.53
N HIS A 281 7.25 14.19 0.67
CA HIS A 281 6.95 12.90 0.04
C HIS A 281 8.11 12.44 -0.85
N GLU A 282 8.57 13.32 -1.74
CA GLU A 282 9.69 13.04 -2.63
C GLU A 282 10.93 12.59 -1.84
N TYR A 283 11.26 13.32 -0.76
CA TYR A 283 12.42 13.05 0.07
C TYR A 283 12.40 11.66 0.72
N ILE A 284 11.29 11.28 1.39
CA ILE A 284 11.19 9.96 2.03
C ILE A 284 11.10 8.83 1.02
N GLN A 285 10.53 9.07 -0.17
CA GLN A 285 10.48 8.11 -1.27
C GLN A 285 11.87 7.82 -1.83
N GLN A 286 12.69 8.87 -2.05
CA GLN A 286 14.07 8.72 -2.50
C GLN A 286 14.93 8.03 -1.43
N LYS A 287 14.77 8.42 -0.16
CA LYS A 287 15.46 7.74 0.96
C LYS A 287 15.11 6.25 1.05
N ALA A 288 13.87 5.88 0.81
CA ALA A 288 13.48 4.47 0.79
C ALA A 288 14.20 3.70 -0.33
N LEU A 289 14.38 4.32 -1.51
CA LEU A 289 15.16 3.72 -2.59
C LEU A 289 16.65 3.58 -2.25
N ASP A 290 17.24 4.57 -1.57
CA ASP A 290 18.67 4.65 -1.34
C ASP A 290 19.09 3.94 -0.04
N GLU A 291 18.44 4.23 1.09
CA GLU A 291 18.83 3.72 2.40
C GLU A 291 18.32 2.30 2.68
N TYR A 292 17.19 1.92 2.06
CA TYR A 292 16.63 0.56 2.19
C TYR A 292 16.94 -0.31 0.97
N PHE A 293 17.71 0.22 0.01
CA PHE A 293 18.19 -0.51 -1.17
C PHE A 293 17.04 -1.19 -1.93
N CYS A 294 15.93 -0.49 -2.05
CA CYS A 294 14.81 -0.99 -2.84
C CYS A 294 15.12 -0.87 -4.33
N ASP A 295 14.86 -1.89 -5.11
CA ASP A 295 15.03 -1.90 -6.56
C ASP A 295 14.06 -0.94 -7.24
N GLY A 296 12.86 -0.82 -6.67
CA GLY A 296 11.80 0.05 -7.17
C GLY A 296 10.91 0.63 -6.09
N LEU A 297 10.18 1.65 -6.49
CA LEU A 297 9.16 2.34 -5.70
C LEU A 297 7.80 2.20 -6.38
N PHE A 298 6.82 1.67 -5.67
CA PHE A 298 5.43 1.61 -6.07
C PHE A 298 4.63 2.69 -5.36
N ILE A 299 4.38 3.80 -6.06
CA ILE A 299 3.56 4.90 -5.55
C ILE A 299 2.11 4.57 -5.84
N SER A 300 1.29 4.49 -4.79
CA SER A 300 -0.07 4.00 -4.91
C SER A 300 -1.07 4.95 -4.23
N PRO A 301 -1.48 6.02 -4.96
CA PRO A 301 -2.48 6.97 -4.49
C PRO A 301 -3.87 6.34 -4.37
N VAL A 302 -4.62 6.76 -3.34
CA VAL A 302 -6.03 6.38 -3.16
C VAL A 302 -6.89 7.13 -4.18
N VAL A 303 -7.68 6.38 -4.97
CA VAL A 303 -8.54 6.94 -6.02
C VAL A 303 -10.02 6.58 -5.86
N GLY A 304 -10.40 5.86 -4.82
CA GLY A 304 -11.80 5.55 -4.51
C GLY A 304 -12.54 6.75 -3.89
N PRO A 305 -13.67 6.50 -3.21
CA PRO A 305 -14.46 7.54 -2.56
C PRO A 305 -13.62 8.42 -1.62
N LYS A 306 -13.67 9.73 -1.82
CA LYS A 306 -12.92 10.74 -1.06
C LYS A 306 -13.85 11.68 -0.32
N LYS A 307 -13.30 12.38 0.68
CA LYS A 307 -14.03 13.43 1.39
C LYS A 307 -13.92 14.77 0.67
N LYS A 308 -14.84 15.67 1.03
CA LYS A 308 -14.79 17.08 0.61
C LYS A 308 -13.42 17.71 0.94
N ASN A 309 -12.93 18.53 0.03
CA ASN A 309 -11.63 19.20 0.09
C ASN A 309 -10.39 18.29 -0.06
N ASP A 310 -10.54 17.01 -0.36
CA ASP A 310 -9.39 16.21 -0.83
C ASP A 310 -9.08 16.56 -2.29
N PHE A 311 -7.81 16.44 -2.70
CA PHE A 311 -7.43 16.58 -4.10
C PHE A 311 -8.13 15.54 -4.97
N LYS A 312 -8.57 15.93 -6.16
CA LYS A 312 -9.09 15.00 -7.15
C LYS A 312 -8.04 13.91 -7.46
N SER A 313 -8.48 12.69 -7.66
CA SER A 313 -7.61 11.53 -7.87
C SER A 313 -6.72 11.68 -9.10
N GLU A 314 -7.30 12.21 -10.17
CA GLU A 314 -6.67 12.46 -11.45
C GLU A 314 -5.44 13.36 -11.28
N LEU A 315 -5.56 14.41 -10.47
CA LEU A 315 -4.48 15.37 -10.25
C LEU A 315 -3.31 14.78 -9.49
N ILE A 316 -3.58 13.92 -8.53
CA ILE A 316 -2.51 13.23 -7.79
C ILE A 316 -1.73 12.33 -8.74
N LEU A 317 -2.43 11.57 -9.58
CA LEU A 317 -1.80 10.68 -10.58
C LEU A 317 -1.02 11.48 -11.61
N MET A 318 -1.60 12.55 -12.16
CA MET A 318 -0.94 13.45 -13.12
C MET A 318 0.33 14.08 -12.54
N ALA A 319 0.29 14.51 -11.26
CA ALA A 319 1.45 15.10 -10.60
C ALA A 319 2.61 14.09 -10.50
N TYR A 320 2.35 12.85 -10.07
CA TYR A 320 3.38 11.82 -10.03
C TYR A 320 3.88 11.42 -11.42
N GLN A 321 3.00 11.33 -12.41
CA GLN A 321 3.39 11.10 -13.79
C GLN A 321 4.31 12.23 -14.30
N ARG A 322 3.96 13.47 -14.02
CA ARG A 322 4.76 14.64 -14.39
C ARG A 322 6.15 14.61 -13.75
N MET A 323 6.25 14.20 -12.48
CA MET A 323 7.53 14.00 -11.79
C MET A 323 8.42 12.97 -12.50
N ILE A 324 7.82 11.88 -13.00
CA ILE A 324 8.55 10.83 -13.74
C ILE A 324 9.00 11.36 -15.11
N GLU A 325 8.14 12.03 -15.86
CA GLU A 325 8.43 12.62 -17.18
C GLU A 325 9.59 13.63 -17.10
N LEU A 326 9.64 14.41 -16.03
CA LEU A 326 10.70 15.38 -15.78
C LEU A 326 12.01 14.74 -15.24
N ASN A 327 12.05 13.41 -15.10
CA ASN A 327 13.18 12.66 -14.55
C ASN A 327 13.57 13.11 -13.13
N LEU A 328 12.61 13.53 -12.31
CA LEU A 328 12.82 13.91 -10.92
C LEU A 328 12.96 12.68 -9.99
N TYR A 329 12.60 11.51 -10.49
CA TYR A 329 12.90 10.21 -9.90
C TYR A 329 13.98 9.47 -10.71
N PRO A 330 14.71 8.53 -10.06
CA PRO A 330 15.66 7.67 -10.77
C PRO A 330 14.95 6.91 -11.91
N LYS A 331 15.58 6.93 -13.09
CA LYS A 331 15.04 6.30 -14.30
C LYS A 331 14.69 4.82 -14.07
N ASN A 332 13.51 4.41 -14.51
CA ASN A 332 13.04 3.03 -14.45
C ASN A 332 12.94 2.43 -13.03
N ARG A 333 12.88 3.25 -11.99
CA ARG A 333 12.77 2.79 -10.60
C ARG A 333 11.43 3.16 -9.93
N VAL A 334 10.48 3.75 -10.66
CA VAL A 334 9.18 4.14 -10.11
C VAL A 334 8.06 3.60 -10.98
N LEU A 335 7.04 3.05 -10.34
CA LEU A 335 5.74 2.71 -10.92
C LEU A 335 4.66 3.44 -10.14
N VAL A 336 3.76 4.12 -10.83
CA VAL A 336 2.56 4.72 -10.25
C VAL A 336 1.38 3.83 -10.55
N GLY A 337 0.66 3.40 -9.51
CA GLY A 337 -0.52 2.58 -9.65
C GLY A 337 -1.61 2.98 -8.65
N ALA A 338 -2.79 3.27 -9.17
CA ALA A 338 -3.91 3.73 -8.38
C ALA A 338 -4.44 2.64 -7.43
N PHE A 339 -4.72 3.01 -6.18
CA PHE A 339 -5.37 2.16 -5.20
C PHE A 339 -6.84 2.52 -5.10
N PHE A 340 -7.69 1.73 -5.74
CA PHE A 340 -9.14 1.95 -5.73
C PHE A 340 -9.74 1.51 -4.39
N SER A 341 -9.55 2.32 -3.37
CA SER A 341 -10.03 2.12 -2.01
C SER A 341 -10.40 3.46 -1.38
N PHE A 342 -10.78 3.45 -0.12
CA PHE A 342 -11.15 4.65 0.63
C PHE A 342 -10.55 4.61 2.04
N SER A 343 -10.41 5.78 2.68
CA SER A 343 -9.93 5.88 4.06
C SER A 343 -11.01 5.42 5.04
N ARG A 344 -10.65 4.46 5.89
CA ARG A 344 -11.52 3.95 6.97
C ARG A 344 -11.27 4.63 8.29
N TYR A 345 -10.19 5.42 8.36
CA TYR A 345 -9.79 6.19 9.54
C TYR A 345 -9.48 5.33 10.78
N ALA A 346 -9.06 4.09 10.58
CA ALA A 346 -8.77 3.15 11.66
C ALA A 346 -7.32 3.25 12.21
N GLY A 347 -6.61 4.33 11.88
CA GLY A 347 -5.27 4.61 12.43
C GLY A 347 -4.28 3.48 12.21
N PRO A 348 -3.63 2.98 13.28
CA PRO A 348 -2.62 1.93 13.17
C PRO A 348 -3.12 0.62 12.55
N ARG A 349 -4.38 0.25 12.78
CA ARG A 349 -5.00 -0.92 12.14
C ARG A 349 -5.04 -0.79 10.62
N GLU A 350 -5.40 0.41 10.14
CA GLU A 350 -5.44 0.71 8.71
C GLU A 350 -4.03 0.81 8.12
N ALA A 351 -3.03 1.26 8.87
CA ALA A 351 -1.64 1.29 8.43
C ALA A 351 -1.10 -0.12 8.12
N VAL A 352 -1.33 -1.08 9.02
CA VAL A 352 -0.94 -2.49 8.82
C VAL A 352 -1.76 -3.12 7.68
N PHE A 353 -3.06 -2.89 7.63
CA PHE A 353 -3.91 -3.34 6.51
C PHE A 353 -3.40 -2.82 5.17
N THR A 354 -3.03 -1.54 5.10
CA THR A 354 -2.48 -0.94 3.88
C THR A 354 -1.14 -1.58 3.50
N ALA A 355 -0.30 -1.91 4.48
CA ALA A 355 0.94 -2.65 4.25
C ALA A 355 0.66 -4.06 3.68
N ILE A 356 -0.33 -4.78 4.21
CA ILE A 356 -0.77 -6.08 3.70
C ILE A 356 -1.23 -5.95 2.23
N CYS A 357 -2.02 -4.92 1.91
CA CYS A 357 -2.40 -4.67 0.51
C CYS A 357 -1.17 -4.45 -0.39
N ARG A 358 -0.14 -3.73 0.08
CA ARG A 358 1.10 -3.52 -0.69
C ARG A 358 1.92 -4.79 -0.83
N LYS A 359 1.93 -5.65 0.19
CA LYS A 359 2.50 -7.00 0.09
C LYS A 359 1.83 -7.81 -1.02
N ASN A 360 0.50 -7.75 -1.13
CA ASN A 360 -0.24 -8.41 -2.19
C ASN A 360 0.14 -7.88 -3.57
N TYR A 361 0.35 -6.59 -3.72
CA TYR A 361 0.91 -6.00 -4.94
C TYR A 361 2.37 -6.42 -5.25
N GLY A 362 3.07 -7.06 -4.31
CA GLY A 362 4.44 -7.54 -4.48
C GLY A 362 5.51 -6.64 -3.83
N CYS A 363 5.10 -5.66 -3.02
CA CYS A 363 6.04 -4.82 -2.27
C CYS A 363 6.62 -5.57 -1.09
N SER A 364 7.95 -5.53 -0.93
CA SER A 364 8.68 -6.11 0.21
C SER A 364 8.85 -5.12 1.38
N HIS A 365 8.70 -3.83 1.09
CA HIS A 365 8.80 -2.74 2.05
C HIS A 365 7.61 -1.81 1.93
N PHE A 366 7.24 -1.16 3.04
CA PHE A 366 6.14 -0.22 3.05
C PHE A 366 6.50 1.03 3.85
N ILE A 367 6.42 2.20 3.21
CA ILE A 367 6.68 3.49 3.86
C ILE A 367 5.45 3.86 4.67
N VAL A 368 5.60 3.92 5.99
CA VAL A 368 4.55 4.26 6.94
C VAL A 368 4.69 5.74 7.31
N GLY A 369 3.74 6.55 6.91
CA GLY A 369 3.67 7.94 7.32
C GLY A 369 3.36 8.08 8.82
N ARG A 370 3.79 9.16 9.44
CA ARG A 370 3.54 9.48 10.85
C ARG A 370 2.03 9.45 11.18
N ASP A 371 1.23 10.09 10.34
CA ASP A 371 -0.23 10.11 10.41
C ASP A 371 -0.79 9.43 9.16
N HIS A 372 -0.75 8.09 9.16
CA HIS A 372 -1.07 7.30 7.97
C HIS A 372 -2.49 7.57 7.43
N THR A 373 -3.44 7.89 8.28
CA THR A 373 -4.83 8.14 7.90
C THR A 373 -5.28 9.61 8.02
N GLY A 374 -4.42 10.48 8.55
CA GLY A 374 -4.67 11.92 8.63
C GLY A 374 -5.84 12.28 9.54
N ILE A 375 -5.90 11.72 10.75
CA ILE A 375 -7.00 11.93 11.69
C ILE A 375 -6.55 12.79 12.87
N ASN A 376 -6.34 14.07 12.65
CA ASN A 376 -6.29 15.13 13.65
C ASN A 376 -5.96 14.69 15.10
N ASN A 377 -4.81 14.06 15.34
CA ASN A 377 -4.31 13.68 16.67
C ASN A 377 -5.16 12.68 17.49
N PHE A 378 -6.07 11.92 16.87
CA PHE A 378 -6.76 10.82 17.57
C PHE A 378 -5.82 9.71 18.03
N TYR A 379 -4.67 9.55 17.37
CA TYR A 379 -3.67 8.54 17.71
C TYR A 379 -2.34 9.19 18.09
N PRO A 380 -1.62 8.65 19.11
CA PRO A 380 -0.27 9.09 19.44
C PRO A 380 0.69 8.94 18.25
N LYS A 381 1.76 9.76 18.20
CA LYS A 381 2.76 9.73 17.11
C LYS A 381 3.39 8.35 16.88
N GLU A 382 3.65 7.60 17.98
CA GLU A 382 4.27 6.27 17.89
C GLU A 382 3.25 5.12 17.76
N ALA A 383 1.96 5.43 17.62
CA ALA A 383 0.92 4.40 17.60
C ALA A 383 1.11 3.40 16.45
N ASN A 384 1.55 3.87 15.27
CA ASN A 384 1.84 2.99 14.14
C ASN A 384 2.99 2.04 14.46
N ILE A 385 4.11 2.54 15.00
CA ILE A 385 5.30 1.73 15.33
C ILE A 385 4.92 0.63 16.32
N ARG A 386 4.32 1.02 17.45
CA ARG A 386 3.89 0.08 18.51
C ARG A 386 2.91 -0.97 18.01
N PHE A 387 2.01 -0.59 17.12
CA PHE A 387 1.03 -1.52 16.58
C PHE A 387 1.67 -2.52 15.60
N PHE A 388 2.59 -2.09 14.73
CA PHE A 388 3.36 -2.99 13.87
C PHE A 388 4.20 -3.98 14.69
N GLU A 389 4.84 -3.52 15.76
CA GLU A 389 5.59 -4.39 16.68
C GLU A 389 4.68 -5.40 17.39
N GLY A 390 3.47 -4.97 17.78
CA GLY A 390 2.52 -5.80 18.52
C GLY A 390 1.80 -6.87 17.70
N VAL A 391 1.60 -6.66 16.39
CA VAL A 391 0.88 -7.65 15.55
C VAL A 391 1.79 -8.77 15.04
N GLY A 392 3.12 -8.64 15.17
CA GLY A 392 4.09 -9.62 14.69
C GLY A 392 4.47 -9.45 13.21
N ASP A 393 5.15 -10.46 12.67
CA ASP A 393 5.66 -10.41 11.31
C ASP A 393 4.55 -10.65 10.26
N ILE A 394 4.20 -9.62 9.53
CA ILE A 394 3.26 -9.69 8.41
C ILE A 394 3.95 -10.02 7.08
N GLY A 395 5.28 -10.23 7.11
CA GLY A 395 6.11 -10.56 5.95
C GLY A 395 6.48 -9.38 5.05
N ILE A 396 5.95 -8.17 5.26
CA ILE A 396 6.39 -6.94 4.59
C ILE A 396 7.06 -6.02 5.62
N LYS A 397 8.22 -5.47 5.29
CA LYS A 397 9.01 -4.63 6.21
C LYS A 397 8.47 -3.21 6.25
N PRO A 398 7.97 -2.71 7.39
CA PRO A 398 7.62 -1.30 7.51
C PRO A 398 8.88 -0.44 7.54
N ILE A 399 8.83 0.71 6.87
CA ILE A 399 9.83 1.77 6.93
C ILE A 399 9.19 2.96 7.63
N PHE A 400 9.69 3.31 8.79
CA PHE A 400 9.26 4.48 9.54
C PHE A 400 10.24 5.61 9.32
N PHE A 401 9.73 6.77 8.92
CA PHE A 401 10.50 7.99 8.84
C PHE A 401 9.96 9.00 9.85
N ASP A 402 10.87 9.76 10.45
CA ASP A 402 10.49 10.99 11.14
C ASP A 402 9.90 12.00 10.15
N GLU A 403 9.27 13.04 10.68
CA GLU A 403 8.67 14.09 9.88
C GLU A 403 9.75 14.84 9.09
N ALA A 404 9.72 14.67 7.76
CA ALA A 404 10.61 15.42 6.90
C ALA A 404 10.18 16.89 6.86
N ALA A 405 11.11 17.79 7.17
CA ALA A 405 10.91 19.24 7.16
C ALA A 405 12.04 19.93 6.38
N TYR A 406 11.76 21.10 5.84
CA TYR A 406 12.78 21.93 5.22
C TYR A 406 13.49 22.75 6.29
N CYS A 407 14.80 22.84 6.21
CA CYS A 407 15.62 23.68 7.08
C CYS A 407 16.29 24.79 6.27
N ASP A 408 16.03 26.05 6.64
CA ASP A 408 16.60 27.22 5.96
C ASP A 408 18.14 27.24 6.00
N GLN A 409 18.73 26.84 7.12
CA GLN A 409 20.20 26.83 7.25
C GLN A 409 20.87 25.67 6.53
N CYS A 410 20.19 24.54 6.39
CA CYS A 410 20.68 23.41 5.60
C CYS A 410 20.36 23.59 4.11
N GLU A 411 19.46 24.51 3.75
CA GLU A 411 18.85 24.69 2.42
C GLU A 411 18.36 23.35 1.81
N ALA A 412 17.83 22.46 2.68
CA ALA A 412 17.46 21.12 2.27
C ALA A 412 16.40 20.49 3.17
N MET A 413 15.72 19.46 2.65
CA MET A 413 14.86 18.58 3.43
C MET A 413 15.68 17.73 4.41
N ARG A 414 15.19 17.58 5.64
CA ARG A 414 15.82 16.80 6.72
C ARG A 414 14.76 16.01 7.51
N LEU A 415 15.15 14.83 8.02
CA LEU A 415 14.39 14.09 9.03
C LEU A 415 14.72 14.57 10.45
N SER A 416 15.96 14.99 10.66
CA SER A 416 16.43 15.60 11.89
C SER A 416 17.41 16.73 11.58
N CYS A 417 17.45 17.76 12.42
CA CYS A 417 18.33 18.88 12.26
C CYS A 417 18.61 19.51 13.63
N GLU A 418 19.86 19.90 13.88
CA GLU A 418 20.29 20.54 15.14
C GLU A 418 20.04 22.07 15.15
N HIS A 419 19.59 22.63 14.03
CA HIS A 419 19.29 24.05 13.93
C HIS A 419 18.04 24.46 14.73
N PRO A 420 17.90 25.71 15.12
CA PRO A 420 16.74 26.20 15.87
C PRO A 420 15.42 25.87 15.14
N SER A 421 14.38 25.56 15.91
CA SER A 421 13.05 25.23 15.37
C SER A 421 12.43 26.34 14.49
N SER A 422 12.87 27.59 14.69
CA SER A 422 12.47 28.73 13.84
C SER A 422 12.95 28.63 12.39
N CYS A 423 13.98 27.82 12.14
CA CYS A 423 14.52 27.57 10.79
C CYS A 423 13.95 26.30 10.14
N ILE A 424 13.06 25.58 10.85
CA ILE A 424 12.55 24.28 10.41
C ILE A 424 11.07 24.42 10.00
N HIS A 425 10.78 24.14 8.74
CA HIS A 425 9.46 24.31 8.13
C HIS A 425 8.85 22.93 7.79
N PRO A 426 7.89 22.43 8.60
CA PRO A 426 7.16 21.21 8.26
C PRO A 426 6.27 21.43 7.05
N ILE A 427 6.12 20.41 6.22
CA ILE A 427 5.26 20.42 5.03
C ILE A 427 4.02 19.58 5.29
N SER A 428 2.86 20.13 5.01
CA SER A 428 1.59 19.42 5.12
C SER A 428 0.66 19.69 3.93
N GLY A 429 -0.21 18.74 3.62
CA GLY A 429 -1.23 18.93 2.58
C GLY A 429 -2.19 20.08 2.88
N THR A 430 -2.40 20.44 4.16
CA THR A 430 -3.21 21.61 4.55
C THR A 430 -2.52 22.90 4.14
N LEU A 431 -1.23 23.03 4.46
CA LEU A 431 -0.47 24.23 4.12
C LEU A 431 -0.40 24.44 2.59
N ILE A 432 -0.25 23.38 1.83
CA ILE A 432 -0.28 23.46 0.36
C ILE A 432 -1.64 23.94 -0.14
N ARG A 433 -2.75 23.41 0.43
CA ARG A 433 -4.10 23.87 0.05
C ARG A 433 -4.29 25.35 0.35
N ASP A 434 -3.80 25.86 1.47
CA ASP A 434 -3.90 27.25 1.84
C ASP A 434 -3.21 28.20 0.82
N PHE A 435 -2.09 27.78 0.22
CA PHE A 435 -1.46 28.52 -0.90
C PHE A 435 -2.35 28.48 -2.16
N LEU A 436 -2.81 27.29 -2.52
CA LEU A 436 -3.62 27.11 -3.73
C LEU A 436 -4.98 27.82 -3.65
N ASP A 437 -5.62 27.83 -2.47
CA ASP A 437 -6.88 28.54 -2.23
C ASP A 437 -6.73 30.07 -2.39
N ARG A 438 -5.52 30.60 -2.12
CA ARG A 438 -5.18 32.00 -2.37
C ARG A 438 -4.70 32.28 -3.79
N ASN A 439 -4.67 31.23 -4.65
CA ASN A 439 -4.11 31.29 -6.01
C ASN A 439 -2.62 31.72 -6.01
N GLU A 440 -1.87 31.28 -4.99
CA GLU A 440 -0.45 31.52 -4.80
C GLU A 440 0.34 30.24 -5.03
N ASN A 441 1.50 30.33 -5.69
CA ASN A 441 2.41 29.21 -5.83
C ASN A 441 2.99 28.84 -4.46
N PRO A 442 2.89 27.56 -4.01
CA PRO A 442 3.70 27.10 -2.89
C PRO A 442 5.20 27.34 -3.16
N PRO A 443 5.98 27.69 -2.13
CA PRO A 443 7.43 27.88 -2.28
C PRO A 443 8.13 26.64 -2.87
N GLY A 444 9.21 26.85 -3.64
CA GLY A 444 9.95 25.76 -4.30
C GLY A 444 10.53 24.70 -3.35
N TRP A 445 10.83 25.07 -2.10
CA TRP A 445 11.22 24.11 -1.07
C TRP A 445 10.06 23.23 -0.57
N MET A 446 8.80 23.65 -0.79
CA MET A 446 7.61 22.91 -0.37
C MET A 446 7.09 21.98 -1.48
N MET A 447 7.09 22.46 -2.71
CA MET A 447 6.60 21.74 -3.89
C MET A 447 7.43 22.12 -5.12
N ARG A 448 7.68 21.16 -6.01
CA ARG A 448 8.33 21.43 -7.29
C ARG A 448 7.52 22.47 -8.08
N GLU A 449 8.23 23.43 -8.66
CA GLU A 449 7.62 24.55 -9.39
C GLU A 449 6.73 24.06 -10.56
N GLU A 450 7.14 23.00 -11.25
CA GLU A 450 6.40 22.43 -12.36
C GLU A 450 5.04 21.85 -11.92
N ILE A 451 4.97 21.31 -10.71
CA ILE A 451 3.72 20.80 -10.14
C ILE A 451 2.85 21.96 -9.64
N ALA A 452 3.46 22.92 -8.95
CA ALA A 452 2.76 24.13 -8.50
C ALA A 452 2.13 24.89 -9.67
N ASN A 453 2.90 25.16 -10.73
CA ASN A 453 2.43 25.84 -11.92
C ASN A 453 1.28 25.11 -12.61
N MET A 454 1.36 23.76 -12.72
CA MET A 454 0.28 22.94 -13.28
C MET A 454 -1.03 23.17 -12.50
N LEU A 455 -0.98 23.14 -11.17
CA LEU A 455 -2.18 23.32 -10.31
C LEU A 455 -2.74 24.74 -10.42
N ILE A 456 -1.88 25.77 -10.39
CA ILE A 456 -2.29 27.17 -10.52
C ILE A 456 -2.89 27.46 -11.91
N GLU A 457 -2.35 26.87 -12.96
CA GLU A 457 -2.92 27.00 -14.31
C GLU A 457 -4.33 26.41 -14.37
N MET A 458 -4.56 25.26 -13.79
CA MET A 458 -5.90 24.64 -13.70
C MET A 458 -6.87 25.54 -12.92
N ILE A 459 -6.43 26.12 -11.78
CA ILE A 459 -7.25 27.06 -11.00
C ILE A 459 -7.63 28.29 -11.86
N LYS A 460 -6.65 28.86 -12.58
CA LYS A 460 -6.90 30.01 -13.50
C LYS A 460 -7.88 29.67 -14.62
N ASN A 461 -7.85 28.42 -15.10
CA ASN A 461 -8.79 27.89 -16.07
C ASN A 461 -10.17 27.53 -15.49
N LYS A 462 -10.38 27.79 -14.18
CA LYS A 462 -11.61 27.44 -13.43
C LYS A 462 -11.88 25.94 -13.36
N GLU A 463 -10.85 25.13 -13.45
CA GLU A 463 -10.94 23.71 -13.20
C GLU A 463 -10.94 23.43 -11.70
N GLU A 464 -11.85 22.58 -11.25
CA GLU A 464 -11.87 22.18 -9.84
C GLU A 464 -10.72 21.22 -9.55
N ILE A 465 -9.88 21.55 -8.58
CA ILE A 465 -8.76 20.71 -8.13
C ILE A 465 -9.09 19.89 -6.87
N PHE A 466 -10.14 20.26 -6.17
CA PHE A 466 -10.62 19.57 -4.96
C PHE A 466 -11.98 18.91 -5.19
N ILE A 467 -12.28 17.92 -4.34
CA ILE A 467 -13.62 17.32 -4.25
C ILE A 467 -14.57 18.34 -3.62
N SER A 468 -15.67 18.65 -4.29
CA SER A 468 -16.70 19.59 -3.85
C SER A 468 -17.61 19.05 -2.74
#